data_cd1c6d315ba2c8164cfbdd25f2f18d49
#
_entry.id   cd1c6d315ba2c8164cfbdd25f2f18d49
#
_cell.length_a   1.000
_cell.length_b   1.000
_cell.length_c   1.000
_cell.angle_alpha   90.00
_cell.angle_beta   90.00
_cell.angle_gamma   90.00
#
_symmetry.space_group_name_H-M   'P 1'
#
loop_
_entity.id
_entity.type
_entity.pdbx_description
1 polymer ?
#
loop_
_entity_poly.entity_id
_entity_poly.type
_entity_poly.pdbx_seq_one_letter_code
_entity_poly.pdbx_strand_id
1 'polypeptide(L)'
;CSSDLPAYRGDIVNGIGFDAASRVPDPERLLQAYHQSTASLNLLRAFAQGGFADLHQVHQWNLDFIANSLLAEKYHQLGARIDETLKFMRACGLDGAPQLRETSFFTAHEALLLNYEQAFVRQDSLSGGWYDCSAHMLWIGDRTRQLDGAHVEFLRGVGNPIGVKVGPSMDTDELIRLIDILNPQNDPGRLNLIVRMGADKVEAGLPRLVRAVQNEGRQVLWSSDPMHGNTMKASSGYKTRDFERVLAEVRQFFDVHRAEGSYPGGIHIEMTGQNVTECIGGSRPITEAGLCDRYHTHCDPRLNADQSLEMAFMIAETLKQVRPD
;
A
#
# COMPACT_ATOMS: atom_id res chain seq x y z
N CYS A 1 18.68 25.11 -8.98
CA CYS A 1 17.51 24.98 -8.10
C CYS A 1 17.51 26.14 -7.15
N SER A 2 16.55 27.07 -7.25
CA SER A 2 16.41 28.16 -6.29
C SER A 2 15.94 27.56 -4.98
N SER A 3 16.74 27.69 -3.93
CA SER A 3 16.44 27.27 -2.57
C SER A 3 15.24 28.01 -1.96
N ASP A 4 14.75 29.05 -2.63
CA ASP A 4 13.79 30.01 -2.09
C ASP A 4 12.34 29.74 -2.50
N LEU A 5 12.12 28.81 -3.43
CA LEU A 5 10.77 28.44 -3.84
C LEU A 5 10.16 27.42 -2.86
N PRO A 6 8.97 27.67 -2.27
CA PRO A 6 8.31 26.72 -1.40
C PRO A 6 8.11 25.37 -2.09
N ALA A 7 8.21 24.29 -1.32
CA ALA A 7 8.04 22.94 -1.85
C ALA A 7 6.62 22.70 -2.35
N TYR A 8 6.49 21.89 -3.40
CA TYR A 8 5.22 21.26 -3.75
C TYR A 8 4.80 20.30 -2.63
N ARG A 9 3.59 20.47 -2.11
CA ARG A 9 3.04 19.71 -0.98
C ARG A 9 1.90 18.76 -1.38
N GLY A 10 1.68 18.59 -2.67
CA GLY A 10 0.57 17.86 -3.25
C GLY A 10 -0.54 18.79 -3.74
N ASP A 11 -1.33 18.33 -4.72
CA ASP A 11 -2.40 19.13 -5.33
C ASP A 11 -3.47 19.57 -4.33
N ILE A 12 -3.61 18.86 -3.21
CA ILE A 12 -4.50 19.20 -2.10
C ILE A 12 -4.06 20.46 -1.35
N VAL A 13 -2.80 20.88 -1.47
CA VAL A 13 -2.24 22.04 -0.78
C VAL A 13 -1.89 23.17 -1.75
N ASN A 14 -1.12 22.90 -2.81
CA ASN A 14 -0.61 23.90 -3.72
C ASN A 14 -0.37 23.34 -5.13
N GLY A 15 -0.12 24.21 -6.10
CA GLY A 15 0.10 23.81 -7.48
C GLY A 15 1.50 23.26 -7.76
N ILE A 16 1.60 22.42 -8.81
CA ILE A 16 2.85 21.80 -9.23
C ILE A 16 3.77 22.76 -10.02
N GLY A 17 3.25 23.90 -10.52
CA GLY A 17 4.03 24.87 -11.29
C GLY A 17 5.32 25.27 -10.56
N PHE A 18 6.41 25.51 -11.31
CA PHE A 18 7.70 25.87 -10.74
C PHE A 18 7.85 27.40 -10.64
N ASP A 19 6.88 28.04 -9.98
CA ASP A 19 6.81 29.49 -9.75
C ASP A 19 6.21 29.78 -8.37
N ALA A 20 6.46 30.97 -7.85
CA ALA A 20 6.04 31.34 -6.49
C ALA A 20 4.51 31.37 -6.34
N ALA A 21 3.76 31.79 -7.35
CA ALA A 21 2.30 31.87 -7.29
C ALA A 21 1.67 30.48 -7.17
N SER A 22 2.14 29.50 -7.96
CA SER A 22 1.69 28.11 -7.90
C SER A 22 1.97 27.46 -6.55
N ARG A 23 2.98 27.92 -5.81
CA ARG A 23 3.39 27.32 -4.52
C ARG A 23 2.69 27.92 -3.30
N VAL A 24 1.88 28.94 -3.48
CA VAL A 24 1.03 29.45 -2.38
C VAL A 24 0.00 28.40 -2.00
N PRO A 25 -0.12 28.05 -0.70
CA PRO A 25 -1.19 27.16 -0.23
C PRO A 25 -2.57 27.76 -0.51
N ASP A 26 -3.48 26.95 -1.04
CA ASP A 26 -4.82 27.36 -1.40
C ASP A 26 -5.86 26.43 -0.73
N PRO A 27 -6.64 26.92 0.25
CA PRO A 27 -7.65 26.13 0.97
C PRO A 27 -8.75 25.54 0.06
N GLU A 28 -9.08 26.19 -1.07
CA GLU A 28 -10.09 25.69 -2.00
C GLU A 28 -9.69 24.34 -2.61
N ARG A 29 -8.40 24.03 -2.67
CA ARG A 29 -7.89 22.74 -3.11
C ARG A 29 -8.32 21.59 -2.21
N LEU A 30 -8.49 21.83 -0.91
CA LEU A 30 -9.03 20.83 0.03
C LEU A 30 -10.47 20.49 -0.30
N LEU A 31 -11.30 21.48 -0.64
CA LEU A 31 -12.69 21.27 -1.07
C LEU A 31 -12.75 20.53 -2.40
N GLN A 32 -11.90 20.91 -3.37
CA GLN A 32 -11.80 20.22 -4.64
C GLN A 32 -11.38 18.75 -4.46
N ALA A 33 -10.39 18.48 -3.60
CA ALA A 33 -9.94 17.13 -3.27
C ALA A 33 -11.08 16.30 -2.66
N TYR A 34 -11.86 16.87 -1.75
CA TYR A 34 -13.04 16.23 -1.17
C TYR A 34 -14.07 15.85 -2.24
N HIS A 35 -14.45 16.78 -3.12
CA HIS A 35 -15.43 16.52 -4.17
C HIS A 35 -14.95 15.46 -5.17
N GLN A 36 -13.68 15.53 -5.59
CA GLN A 36 -13.08 14.54 -6.51
C GLN A 36 -12.99 13.17 -5.86
N SER A 37 -12.55 13.11 -4.60
CA SER A 37 -12.46 11.87 -3.84
C SER A 37 -13.83 11.22 -3.70
N THR A 38 -14.85 11.97 -3.29
CA THR A 38 -16.21 11.45 -3.13
C THR A 38 -16.78 10.88 -4.44
N ALA A 39 -16.62 11.59 -5.55
CA ALA A 39 -17.08 11.12 -6.86
C ALA A 39 -16.34 9.85 -7.30
N SER A 40 -15.01 9.84 -7.16
CA SER A 40 -14.17 8.70 -7.54
C SER A 40 -14.46 7.46 -6.70
N LEU A 41 -14.64 7.62 -5.38
CA LEU A 41 -14.92 6.50 -4.48
C LEU A 41 -16.30 5.90 -4.72
N ASN A 42 -17.31 6.71 -5.02
CA ASN A 42 -18.63 6.21 -5.39
C ASN A 42 -18.58 5.40 -6.69
N LEU A 43 -17.82 5.86 -7.69
CA LEU A 43 -17.63 5.14 -8.95
C LEU A 43 -16.91 3.82 -8.75
N LEU A 44 -15.80 3.82 -7.98
CA LEU A 44 -15.03 2.61 -7.67
C LEU A 44 -15.86 1.59 -6.88
N ARG A 45 -16.70 2.04 -5.94
CA ARG A 45 -17.61 1.17 -5.20
C ARG A 45 -18.65 0.55 -6.14
N ALA A 46 -19.21 1.33 -7.06
CA ALA A 46 -20.15 0.82 -8.07
C ALA A 46 -19.51 -0.26 -8.95
N PHE A 47 -18.26 -0.08 -9.38
CA PHE A 47 -17.53 -1.10 -10.13
C PHE A 47 -17.22 -2.34 -9.30
N ALA A 48 -16.76 -2.18 -8.07
CA ALA A 48 -16.41 -3.29 -7.19
C ALA A 48 -17.61 -4.19 -6.85
N GLN A 49 -18.81 -3.61 -6.73
CA GLN A 49 -20.06 -4.32 -6.43
C GLN A 49 -20.87 -4.68 -7.68
N GLY A 50 -20.65 -3.96 -8.80
CA GLY A 50 -21.39 -4.14 -10.06
C GLY A 50 -20.91 -5.27 -10.96
N GLY A 51 -19.98 -6.12 -10.49
CA GLY A 51 -19.47 -7.27 -11.25
C GLY A 51 -18.29 -6.95 -12.18
N PHE A 52 -17.76 -5.71 -12.15
CA PHE A 52 -16.54 -5.40 -12.90
C PHE A 52 -15.31 -6.14 -12.37
N ALA A 53 -15.32 -6.51 -11.08
CA ALA A 53 -14.31 -7.30 -10.42
C ALA A 53 -14.62 -8.83 -10.42
N ASP A 54 -15.50 -9.29 -11.32
CA ASP A 54 -15.82 -10.71 -11.49
C ASP A 54 -14.55 -11.52 -11.76
N LEU A 55 -14.33 -12.59 -10.99
CA LEU A 55 -13.10 -13.39 -11.06
C LEU A 55 -12.89 -14.03 -12.44
N HIS A 56 -13.94 -14.36 -13.19
CA HIS A 56 -13.80 -14.88 -14.54
C HIS A 56 -13.25 -13.82 -15.48
N GLN A 57 -13.71 -12.56 -15.36
CA GLN A 57 -13.23 -11.45 -16.16
C GLN A 57 -11.80 -11.06 -15.80
N VAL A 58 -11.50 -10.96 -14.49
CA VAL A 58 -10.14 -10.70 -13.98
C VAL A 58 -9.18 -11.78 -14.46
N HIS A 59 -9.61 -13.05 -14.42
CA HIS A 59 -8.80 -14.15 -14.91
C HIS A 59 -8.54 -14.05 -16.42
N GLN A 60 -9.51 -13.65 -17.22
CA GLN A 60 -9.31 -13.43 -18.66
C GLN A 60 -8.27 -12.34 -18.93
N TRP A 61 -8.33 -11.22 -18.20
CA TRP A 61 -7.30 -10.18 -18.31
C TRP A 61 -5.91 -10.68 -17.90
N ASN A 62 -5.82 -11.53 -16.87
CA ASN A 62 -4.56 -12.15 -16.48
C ASN A 62 -4.02 -13.08 -17.57
N LEU A 63 -4.86 -13.84 -18.27
CA LEU A 63 -4.45 -14.68 -19.39
C LEU A 63 -3.96 -13.84 -20.58
N ASP A 64 -4.62 -12.73 -20.90
CA ASP A 64 -4.19 -11.81 -21.95
C ASP A 64 -2.83 -11.16 -21.61
N PHE A 65 -2.62 -10.81 -20.35
CA PHE A 65 -1.32 -10.34 -19.85
C PHE A 65 -0.24 -11.42 -19.96
N ILE A 66 -0.53 -12.63 -19.48
CA ILE A 66 0.41 -13.77 -19.53
C ILE A 66 0.82 -14.05 -20.97
N ALA A 67 -0.12 -14.06 -21.93
CA ALA A 67 0.15 -14.32 -23.33
C ALA A 67 1.11 -13.29 -23.97
N ASN A 68 1.12 -12.07 -23.45
CA ASN A 68 1.96 -10.97 -23.93
C ASN A 68 3.24 -10.75 -23.09
N SER A 69 3.42 -11.50 -21.99
CA SER A 69 4.55 -11.38 -21.08
C SER A 69 5.75 -12.19 -21.53
N LEU A 70 6.96 -11.69 -21.29
CA LEU A 70 8.20 -12.46 -21.44
C LEU A 70 8.30 -13.63 -20.45
N LEU A 71 7.48 -13.63 -19.40
CA LEU A 71 7.37 -14.68 -18.39
C LEU A 71 6.15 -15.59 -18.63
N ALA A 72 5.57 -15.57 -19.83
CA ALA A 72 4.36 -16.31 -20.18
C ALA A 72 4.43 -17.80 -19.79
N GLU A 73 5.55 -18.47 -20.08
CA GLU A 73 5.73 -19.90 -19.80
C GLU A 73 5.66 -20.21 -18.30
N LYS A 74 6.27 -19.33 -17.47
CA LYS A 74 6.25 -19.46 -16.01
C LYS A 74 4.83 -19.35 -15.44
N TYR A 75 4.02 -18.46 -15.97
CA TYR A 75 2.67 -18.18 -15.45
C TYR A 75 1.57 -19.00 -16.11
N HIS A 76 1.85 -19.63 -17.24
CA HIS A 76 0.86 -20.45 -17.96
C HIS A 76 0.25 -21.57 -17.12
N GLN A 77 1.07 -22.24 -16.32
CA GLN A 77 0.60 -23.32 -15.45
C GLN A 77 -0.32 -22.81 -14.34
N LEU A 78 -0.01 -21.65 -13.76
CA LEU A 78 -0.86 -21.05 -12.74
C LEU A 78 -2.19 -20.59 -13.34
N GLY A 79 -2.14 -19.93 -14.51
CA GLY A 79 -3.34 -19.53 -15.24
C GLY A 79 -4.25 -20.69 -15.58
N ALA A 80 -3.69 -21.79 -16.07
CA ALA A 80 -4.44 -23.01 -16.40
C ALA A 80 -5.15 -23.63 -15.17
N ARG A 81 -4.48 -23.65 -14.01
CA ARG A 81 -5.11 -24.14 -12.75
C ARG A 81 -6.26 -23.26 -12.27
N ILE A 82 -6.12 -21.93 -12.40
CA ILE A 82 -7.21 -21.00 -12.07
C ILE A 82 -8.40 -21.24 -13.00
N ASP A 83 -8.15 -21.37 -14.31
CA ASP A 83 -9.17 -21.63 -15.32
C ASP A 83 -9.94 -22.94 -15.05
N GLU A 84 -9.21 -24.01 -14.73
CA GLU A 84 -9.79 -25.31 -14.35
C GLU A 84 -10.67 -25.19 -13.09
N THR A 85 -10.18 -24.47 -12.07
CA THR A 85 -10.92 -24.23 -10.83
C THR A 85 -12.21 -23.44 -11.09
N LEU A 86 -12.15 -22.37 -11.87
CA LEU A 86 -13.33 -21.56 -12.22
C LEU A 86 -14.34 -22.38 -13.04
N LYS A 87 -13.89 -23.23 -13.96
CA LYS A 87 -14.76 -24.16 -14.72
C LYS A 87 -15.45 -25.15 -13.80
N PHE A 88 -14.73 -25.72 -12.83
CA PHE A 88 -15.29 -26.61 -11.83
C PHE A 88 -16.35 -25.90 -10.97
N MET A 89 -16.07 -24.70 -10.47
CA MET A 89 -17.02 -23.92 -9.68
C MET A 89 -18.30 -23.62 -10.48
N ARG A 90 -18.16 -23.28 -11.76
CA ARG A 90 -19.30 -23.09 -12.67
C ARG A 90 -20.12 -24.37 -12.81
N ALA A 91 -19.46 -25.50 -13.01
CA ALA A 91 -20.14 -26.81 -13.11
C ALA A 91 -20.90 -27.17 -11.83
N CYS A 92 -20.45 -26.70 -10.67
CA CYS A 92 -21.13 -26.84 -9.37
C CYS A 92 -22.24 -25.80 -9.16
N GLY A 93 -22.51 -24.89 -10.11
CA GLY A 93 -23.53 -23.85 -9.97
C GLY A 93 -23.13 -22.67 -9.06
N LEU A 94 -21.83 -22.47 -8.80
CA LEU A 94 -21.30 -21.43 -7.92
C LEU A 94 -20.90 -20.13 -8.64
N ASP A 95 -21.08 -20.06 -9.97
CA ASP A 95 -20.70 -18.90 -10.79
C ASP A 95 -21.49 -17.62 -10.46
N GLY A 96 -22.66 -17.76 -9.81
CA GLY A 96 -23.46 -16.63 -9.32
C GLY A 96 -23.14 -16.16 -7.91
N ALA A 97 -22.16 -16.77 -7.23
CA ALA A 97 -21.82 -16.42 -5.85
C ALA A 97 -21.24 -15.00 -5.76
N PRO A 98 -21.73 -14.13 -4.83
CA PRO A 98 -21.22 -12.76 -4.68
C PRO A 98 -19.70 -12.72 -4.49
N GLN A 99 -19.13 -13.69 -3.78
CA GLN A 99 -17.69 -13.81 -3.52
C GLN A 99 -16.83 -13.94 -4.80
N LEU A 100 -17.42 -14.36 -5.91
CA LEU A 100 -16.75 -14.44 -7.21
C LEU A 100 -16.94 -13.20 -8.07
N ARG A 101 -17.93 -12.36 -7.74
CA ARG A 101 -18.35 -11.22 -8.56
C ARG A 101 -18.05 -9.87 -7.94
N GLU A 102 -17.85 -9.83 -6.64
CA GLU A 102 -17.66 -8.61 -5.87
C GLU A 102 -16.31 -8.61 -5.19
N THR A 103 -15.72 -7.43 -5.06
CA THR A 103 -14.50 -7.23 -4.29
C THR A 103 -14.76 -6.25 -3.16
N SER A 104 -14.25 -6.56 -1.96
CA SER A 104 -14.24 -5.61 -0.85
C SER A 104 -13.26 -4.49 -1.13
N PHE A 105 -13.75 -3.26 -1.08
CA PHE A 105 -12.97 -2.06 -1.36
C PHE A 105 -13.00 -1.13 -0.15
N PHE A 106 -11.83 -0.89 0.42
CA PHE A 106 -11.63 0.01 1.56
C PHE A 106 -10.63 1.10 1.18
N THR A 107 -10.81 2.29 1.76
CA THR A 107 -9.93 3.43 1.54
C THR A 107 -8.97 3.62 2.69
N ALA A 108 -7.75 4.07 2.39
CA ALA A 108 -6.75 4.43 3.38
C ALA A 108 -5.86 5.54 2.83
N HIS A 109 -5.36 6.43 3.72
CA HIS A 109 -4.33 7.41 3.39
C HIS A 109 -3.49 7.79 4.61
N GLU A 110 -2.35 8.47 4.38
CA GLU A 110 -1.56 9.07 5.46
C GLU A 110 -2.32 10.25 6.06
N ALA A 111 -2.54 10.22 7.38
CA ALA A 111 -3.14 11.33 8.10
C ALA A 111 -2.14 12.48 8.28
N LEU A 112 -1.65 13.04 7.19
CA LEU A 112 -0.58 14.04 7.20
C LEU A 112 -1.08 15.44 7.58
N LEU A 113 -2.25 15.81 7.08
CA LEU A 113 -2.86 17.14 7.27
C LEU A 113 -3.95 17.07 8.35
N LEU A 114 -3.58 17.18 9.61
CA LEU A 114 -4.51 17.00 10.73
C LEU A 114 -5.69 17.96 10.72
N ASN A 115 -5.55 19.17 10.18
CA ASN A 115 -6.68 20.09 10.00
C ASN A 115 -7.73 19.56 9.01
N TYR A 116 -7.29 18.82 7.99
CA TYR A 116 -8.19 18.13 7.06
C TYR A 116 -8.89 16.97 7.77
N GLU A 117 -8.13 16.12 8.44
CA GLU A 117 -8.68 14.96 9.15
C GLU A 117 -9.68 15.37 10.24
N GLN A 118 -9.35 16.39 11.02
CA GLN A 118 -10.23 16.93 12.05
C GLN A 118 -11.61 17.34 11.52
N ALA A 119 -11.67 17.88 10.29
CA ALA A 119 -12.92 18.26 9.66
C ALA A 119 -13.83 17.06 9.34
N PHE A 120 -13.30 15.84 9.30
CA PHE A 120 -14.03 14.60 9.02
C PHE A 120 -14.35 13.79 10.28
N VAL A 121 -13.85 14.17 11.46
CA VAL A 121 -14.15 13.44 12.70
C VAL A 121 -15.63 13.57 13.05
N ARG A 122 -16.28 12.45 13.31
CA ARG A 122 -17.69 12.35 13.67
C ARG A 122 -17.86 11.39 14.84
N GLN A 123 -18.82 11.68 15.68
CA GLN A 123 -19.24 10.76 16.74
C GLN A 123 -20.30 9.80 16.18
N ASP A 124 -20.06 8.51 16.32
CA ASP A 124 -21.05 7.49 16.01
C ASP A 124 -22.18 7.53 17.02
N SER A 125 -23.41 7.67 16.55
CA SER A 125 -24.60 7.79 17.40
C SER A 125 -24.98 6.50 18.12
N LEU A 126 -24.47 5.35 17.66
CA LEU A 126 -24.80 4.06 18.25
C LEU A 126 -23.79 3.66 19.34
N SER A 127 -22.50 3.75 19.04
CA SER A 127 -21.42 3.36 19.95
C SER A 127 -20.91 4.50 20.84
N GLY A 128 -21.16 5.76 20.44
CA GLY A 128 -20.58 6.95 21.06
C GLY A 128 -19.10 7.15 20.73
N GLY A 129 -18.49 6.27 19.96
CA GLY A 129 -17.09 6.36 19.53
C GLY A 129 -16.87 7.47 18.52
N TRP A 130 -15.65 8.00 18.47
CA TRP A 130 -15.23 8.98 17.48
C TRP A 130 -14.54 8.30 16.31
N TYR A 131 -14.92 8.65 15.09
CA TYR A 131 -14.34 8.10 13.86
C TYR A 131 -13.95 9.22 12.92
N ASP A 132 -12.80 9.09 12.27
CA ASP A 132 -12.44 9.91 11.13
C ASP A 132 -13.08 9.32 9.86
N CYS A 133 -13.99 10.06 9.26
CA CYS A 133 -14.74 9.64 8.08
C CYS A 133 -14.04 9.98 6.75
N SER A 134 -12.81 10.44 6.78
CA SER A 134 -12.00 10.72 5.58
C SER A 134 -11.59 9.42 4.86
N ALA A 135 -11.37 8.33 5.60
CA ALA A 135 -11.07 7.00 5.09
C ALA A 135 -11.46 5.90 6.09
N HIS A 136 -11.45 4.64 5.65
CA HIS A 136 -11.67 3.50 6.55
C HIS A 136 -10.48 3.28 7.48
N MET A 137 -9.24 3.41 6.98
CA MET A 137 -8.00 3.32 7.74
C MET A 137 -7.14 4.56 7.49
N LEU A 138 -6.46 5.03 8.52
CA LEU A 138 -5.49 6.12 8.43
C LEU A 138 -4.13 5.62 8.89
N TRP A 139 -3.03 6.13 8.32
CA TRP A 139 -1.72 5.77 8.84
C TRP A 139 -0.87 6.97 9.23
N ILE A 140 0.02 6.72 10.19
CA ILE A 140 1.06 7.65 10.65
C ILE A 140 2.32 7.38 9.82
N GLY A 141 2.88 8.44 9.24
CA GLY A 141 4.15 8.37 8.51
C GLY A 141 5.34 8.12 9.45
N ASP A 142 6.44 7.60 8.88
CA ASP A 142 7.68 7.35 9.65
C ASP A 142 8.27 8.62 10.29
N ARG A 143 7.99 9.78 9.71
CA ARG A 143 8.46 11.10 10.19
C ARG A 143 7.54 11.77 11.21
N THR A 144 6.35 11.26 11.44
CA THR A 144 5.31 11.87 12.29
C THR A 144 4.83 10.95 13.42
N ARG A 145 5.61 9.88 13.72
CA ARG A 145 5.25 8.85 14.70
C ARG A 145 5.83 9.07 16.11
N GLN A 146 6.29 10.28 16.41
CA GLN A 146 6.79 10.60 17.75
C GLN A 146 5.70 10.35 18.81
N LEU A 147 6.05 9.71 19.91
CA LEU A 147 5.10 9.25 20.93
C LEU A 147 4.24 10.39 21.53
N ASP A 148 4.82 11.59 21.64
CA ASP A 148 4.21 12.82 22.11
C ASP A 148 3.78 13.75 20.94
N GLY A 149 3.82 13.25 19.71
CA GLY A 149 3.51 14.03 18.51
C GLY A 149 2.02 14.16 18.25
N ALA A 150 1.63 15.23 17.58
CA ALA A 150 0.23 15.55 17.29
C ALA A 150 -0.49 14.46 16.48
N HIS A 151 0.21 13.75 15.59
CA HIS A 151 -0.37 12.67 14.78
C HIS A 151 -0.73 11.44 15.62
N VAL A 152 0.13 11.06 16.56
CA VAL A 152 -0.13 9.97 17.50
C VAL A 152 -1.28 10.35 18.43
N GLU A 153 -1.25 11.58 18.96
CA GLU A 153 -2.31 12.10 19.84
C GLU A 153 -3.67 12.14 19.13
N PHE A 154 -3.73 12.59 17.88
CA PHE A 154 -4.96 12.63 17.10
C PHE A 154 -5.51 11.22 16.85
N LEU A 155 -4.66 10.31 16.34
CA LEU A 155 -5.12 8.99 15.90
C LEU A 155 -5.46 8.04 17.06
N ARG A 156 -4.87 8.21 18.25
CA ARG A 156 -5.32 7.45 19.43
C ARG A 156 -6.76 7.76 19.83
N GLY A 157 -7.27 8.94 19.45
CA GLY A 157 -8.63 9.40 19.77
C GLY A 157 -9.72 8.92 18.83
N VAL A 158 -9.39 8.30 17.69
CA VAL A 158 -10.37 7.82 16.70
C VAL A 158 -10.49 6.30 16.71
N GLY A 159 -11.68 5.77 16.41
CA GLY A 159 -11.99 4.34 16.40
C GLY A 159 -11.59 3.58 15.15
N ASN A 160 -11.06 4.26 14.12
CA ASN A 160 -10.62 3.64 12.87
C ASN A 160 -9.47 2.66 13.08
N PRO A 161 -9.31 1.61 12.25
CA PRO A 161 -8.03 0.93 12.12
C PRO A 161 -6.91 1.93 11.80
N ILE A 162 -5.74 1.74 12.39
CA ILE A 162 -4.59 2.64 12.26
C ILE A 162 -3.41 1.89 11.65
N GLY A 163 -2.76 2.49 10.65
CA GLY A 163 -1.45 2.09 10.16
C GLY A 163 -0.33 2.90 10.80
N VAL A 164 0.84 2.30 10.96
CA VAL A 164 2.07 3.02 11.36
C VAL A 164 3.22 2.58 10.48
N LYS A 165 3.90 3.53 9.86
CA LYS A 165 5.12 3.24 9.08
C LYS A 165 6.28 2.93 10.02
N VAL A 166 6.93 1.79 9.78
CA VAL A 166 8.04 1.26 10.59
C VAL A 166 9.29 1.19 9.73
N GLY A 167 10.16 2.17 9.91
CA GLY A 167 11.44 2.25 9.21
C GLY A 167 12.59 1.55 9.95
N PRO A 168 13.80 1.54 9.36
CA PRO A 168 14.96 0.85 9.94
C PRO A 168 15.47 1.46 11.25
N SER A 169 15.08 2.71 11.55
CA SER A 169 15.43 3.41 12.79
C SER A 169 14.47 3.14 13.95
N MET A 170 13.43 2.31 13.75
CA MET A 170 12.48 1.99 14.81
C MET A 170 13.19 1.23 15.94
N ASP A 171 13.10 1.76 17.14
CA ASP A 171 13.53 1.09 18.36
C ASP A 171 12.44 0.16 18.91
N THR A 172 12.82 -0.93 19.58
CA THR A 172 11.86 -1.91 20.12
C THR A 172 10.99 -1.33 21.23
N ASP A 173 11.59 -0.59 22.17
CA ASP A 173 10.87 0.00 23.30
C ASP A 173 9.95 1.14 22.81
N GLU A 174 10.42 1.94 21.85
CA GLU A 174 9.59 2.94 21.18
C GLU A 174 8.38 2.29 20.49
N LEU A 175 8.58 1.17 19.78
CA LEU A 175 7.50 0.45 19.11
C LEU A 175 6.44 -0.05 20.09
N ILE A 176 6.84 -0.69 21.19
CA ILE A 176 5.91 -1.20 22.20
C ILE A 176 5.12 -0.05 22.83
N ARG A 177 5.77 1.04 23.20
CA ARG A 177 5.10 2.23 23.74
C ARG A 177 4.11 2.85 22.74
N LEU A 178 4.45 2.87 21.46
CA LEU A 178 3.57 3.35 20.40
C LEU A 178 2.34 2.45 20.25
N ILE A 179 2.51 1.13 20.32
CA ILE A 179 1.40 0.17 20.31
C ILE A 179 0.49 0.39 21.53
N ASP A 180 1.06 0.57 22.73
CA ASP A 180 0.28 0.82 23.95
C ASP A 180 -0.54 2.11 23.88
N ILE A 181 -0.04 3.15 23.22
CA ILE A 181 -0.78 4.41 23.02
C ILE A 181 -1.91 4.24 21.99
N LEU A 182 -1.65 3.56 20.89
CA LEU A 182 -2.59 3.47 19.76
C LEU A 182 -3.60 2.32 19.88
N ASN A 183 -3.24 1.28 20.64
CA ASN A 183 -4.08 0.09 20.85
C ASN A 183 -4.04 -0.37 22.33
N PRO A 184 -4.46 0.47 23.28
CA PRO A 184 -4.38 0.17 24.70
C PRO A 184 -5.23 -1.03 25.15
N GLN A 185 -6.29 -1.37 24.40
CA GLN A 185 -7.13 -2.54 24.65
C GLN A 185 -6.57 -3.82 24.05
N ASN A 186 -5.48 -3.72 23.29
CA ASN A 186 -4.89 -4.82 22.55
C ASN A 186 -5.87 -5.52 21.60
N ASP A 187 -6.72 -4.73 20.94
CA ASP A 187 -7.76 -5.23 20.04
C ASP A 187 -7.16 -5.77 18.73
N PRO A 188 -7.48 -7.01 18.31
CA PRO A 188 -7.06 -7.54 17.04
C PRO A 188 -7.57 -6.70 15.85
N GLY A 189 -6.69 -6.43 14.87
CA GLY A 189 -7.05 -5.67 13.68
C GLY A 189 -7.06 -4.14 13.85
N ARG A 190 -6.88 -3.63 15.07
CA ARG A 190 -6.80 -2.19 15.34
C ARG A 190 -5.56 -1.55 14.74
N LEU A 191 -4.40 -2.20 14.83
CA LEU A 191 -3.12 -1.62 14.46
C LEU A 191 -2.39 -2.43 13.39
N ASN A 192 -2.02 -1.78 12.29
CA ASN A 192 -1.23 -2.32 11.19
C ASN A 192 0.16 -1.67 11.17
N LEU A 193 1.21 -2.44 11.42
CA LEU A 193 2.60 -2.01 11.32
C LEU A 193 3.09 -2.18 9.89
N ILE A 194 3.33 -1.07 9.20
CA ILE A 194 3.69 -1.04 7.78
C ILE A 194 5.21 -0.88 7.66
N VAL A 195 5.89 -2.01 7.48
CA VAL A 195 7.36 -2.11 7.44
C VAL A 195 7.90 -1.52 6.14
N ARG A 196 8.87 -0.60 6.24
CA ARG A 196 9.52 0.07 5.11
C ARG A 196 11.03 0.24 5.34
N MET A 197 11.76 -0.83 5.29
CA MET A 197 13.19 -0.83 5.69
C MET A 197 14.17 -0.77 4.51
N GLY A 198 13.75 -1.21 3.34
CA GLY A 198 14.60 -1.47 2.18
C GLY A 198 15.18 -2.89 2.22
N ALA A 199 15.44 -3.46 1.05
CA ALA A 199 15.94 -4.82 0.89
C ALA A 199 17.25 -5.11 1.66
N ASP A 200 18.10 -4.10 1.85
CA ASP A 200 19.38 -4.29 2.55
C ASP A 200 19.23 -4.37 4.09
N LYS A 201 18.07 -4.02 4.64
CA LYS A 201 17.91 -3.82 6.09
C LYS A 201 16.79 -4.64 6.72
N VAL A 202 15.82 -5.13 5.95
CA VAL A 202 14.63 -5.79 6.48
C VAL A 202 15.00 -7.08 7.21
N GLU A 203 15.91 -7.91 6.68
CA GLU A 203 16.34 -9.16 7.32
C GLU A 203 17.02 -8.94 8.67
N ALA A 204 17.80 -7.86 8.80
CA ALA A 204 18.49 -7.55 10.05
C ALA A 204 17.60 -6.79 11.04
N GLY A 205 16.69 -5.95 10.56
CA GLY A 205 15.92 -5.02 11.39
C GLY A 205 14.58 -5.56 11.86
N LEU A 206 13.87 -6.32 11.03
CA LEU A 206 12.51 -6.75 11.33
C LEU A 206 12.41 -7.83 12.42
N PRO A 207 13.27 -8.87 12.49
CA PRO A 207 13.11 -9.95 13.46
C PRO A 207 13.03 -9.47 14.91
N ARG A 208 13.85 -8.50 15.29
CA ARG A 208 13.86 -7.95 16.66
C ARG A 208 12.55 -7.28 17.04
N LEU A 209 11.89 -6.61 16.08
CA LEU A 209 10.61 -5.95 16.28
C LEU A 209 9.47 -6.97 16.40
N VAL A 210 9.48 -8.00 15.55
CA VAL A 210 8.50 -9.09 15.60
C VAL A 210 8.57 -9.81 16.95
N ARG A 211 9.77 -10.18 17.40
CA ARG A 211 9.99 -10.82 18.72
C ARG A 211 9.54 -9.94 19.89
N ALA A 212 9.84 -8.63 19.85
CA ALA A 212 9.41 -7.72 20.91
C ALA A 212 7.87 -7.68 21.00
N VAL A 213 7.17 -7.56 19.88
CA VAL A 213 5.71 -7.56 19.83
C VAL A 213 5.13 -8.88 20.34
N GLN A 214 5.71 -10.03 19.95
CA GLN A 214 5.28 -11.35 20.41
C GLN A 214 5.52 -11.54 21.92
N ASN A 215 6.71 -11.17 22.42
CA ASN A 215 7.06 -11.30 23.83
C ASN A 215 6.14 -10.48 24.74
N GLU A 216 5.72 -9.32 24.29
CA GLU A 216 4.75 -8.46 25.01
C GLU A 216 3.27 -8.85 24.75
N GLY A 217 3.03 -9.91 23.97
CA GLY A 217 1.66 -10.39 23.65
C GLY A 217 0.79 -9.39 22.94
N ARG A 218 1.39 -8.46 22.15
CA ARG A 218 0.64 -7.40 21.46
C ARG A 218 0.01 -7.91 20.16
N GLN A 219 -1.25 -7.53 19.94
CA GLN A 219 -2.02 -7.88 18.74
C GLN A 219 -1.83 -6.80 17.67
N VAL A 220 -1.10 -7.13 16.62
CA VAL A 220 -0.87 -6.24 15.47
C VAL A 220 -0.95 -7.01 14.16
N LEU A 221 -1.29 -6.29 13.11
CA LEU A 221 -1.13 -6.76 11.73
C LEU A 221 0.21 -6.24 11.20
N TRP A 222 0.90 -7.06 10.41
CA TRP A 222 2.14 -6.68 9.74
C TRP A 222 1.90 -6.55 8.24
N SER A 223 2.34 -5.44 7.64
CA SER A 223 2.36 -5.23 6.19
C SER A 223 3.73 -4.77 5.72
N SER A 224 4.12 -5.17 4.51
CA SER A 224 5.36 -4.68 3.88
C SER A 224 5.07 -3.49 2.98
N ASP A 225 5.86 -2.43 3.10
CA ASP A 225 5.99 -1.34 2.12
C ASP A 225 7.38 -1.43 1.48
N PRO A 226 7.54 -2.19 0.40
CA PRO A 226 8.82 -2.38 -0.25
C PRO A 226 9.19 -1.20 -1.17
N MET A 227 8.36 -0.17 -1.22
CA MET A 227 8.52 0.95 -2.13
C MET A 227 9.43 2.04 -1.53
N HIS A 228 9.07 2.55 -0.35
CA HIS A 228 9.69 3.76 0.22
C HIS A 228 11.12 3.53 0.72
N GLY A 229 11.47 2.30 1.15
CA GLY A 229 12.83 1.93 1.57
C GLY A 229 13.80 1.72 0.41
N ASN A 230 13.31 1.52 -0.81
CA ASN A 230 14.11 1.27 -2.02
C ASN A 230 14.12 2.42 -3.02
N THR A 231 13.65 3.60 -2.61
CA THR A 231 13.68 4.79 -3.47
C THR A 231 15.11 5.31 -3.62
N MET A 232 15.51 5.56 -4.86
CA MET A 232 16.82 6.08 -5.24
C MET A 232 16.70 7.20 -6.26
N LYS A 233 17.80 7.90 -6.50
CA LYS A 233 17.92 8.91 -7.56
C LYS A 233 18.77 8.35 -8.67
N ALA A 234 18.23 8.28 -9.88
CA ALA A 234 18.95 7.88 -11.07
C ALA A 234 20.00 8.93 -11.47
N SER A 235 20.97 8.56 -12.28
CA SER A 235 21.99 9.45 -12.84
C SER A 235 21.38 10.62 -13.62
N SER A 236 20.23 10.39 -14.25
CA SER A 236 19.41 11.40 -14.95
C SER A 236 18.73 12.42 -14.01
N GLY A 237 18.76 12.19 -12.71
CA GLY A 237 18.10 13.03 -11.70
C GLY A 237 16.67 12.61 -11.36
N TYR A 238 16.07 11.71 -12.11
CA TYR A 238 14.76 11.14 -11.78
C TYR A 238 14.80 10.34 -10.49
N LYS A 239 13.74 10.43 -9.70
CA LYS A 239 13.47 9.54 -8.59
C LYS A 239 12.97 8.20 -9.15
N THR A 240 13.52 7.10 -8.71
CA THR A 240 13.15 5.77 -9.23
C THR A 240 13.29 4.70 -8.14
N ARG A 241 12.89 3.47 -8.46
CA ARG A 241 13.10 2.27 -7.65
C ARG A 241 13.58 1.14 -8.55
N ASP A 242 14.50 0.35 -8.03
CA ASP A 242 14.88 -0.90 -8.69
C ASP A 242 13.84 -1.97 -8.32
N PHE A 243 13.15 -2.50 -9.30
CA PHE A 243 12.07 -3.47 -9.13
C PHE A 243 12.56 -4.77 -8.49
N GLU A 244 13.77 -5.23 -8.79
CA GLU A 244 14.34 -6.42 -8.16
C GLU A 244 14.56 -6.22 -6.67
N ARG A 245 14.97 -5.02 -6.25
CA ARG A 245 15.08 -4.68 -4.82
C ARG A 245 13.71 -4.64 -4.13
N VAL A 246 12.71 -4.12 -4.82
CA VAL A 246 11.31 -4.13 -4.33
C VAL A 246 10.84 -5.58 -4.12
N LEU A 247 11.05 -6.46 -5.09
CA LEU A 247 10.71 -7.90 -4.97
C LEU A 247 11.52 -8.59 -3.85
N ALA A 248 12.79 -8.25 -3.71
CA ALA A 248 13.64 -8.81 -2.67
C ALA A 248 13.12 -8.47 -1.27
N GLU A 249 12.76 -7.20 -0.99
CA GLU A 249 12.20 -6.81 0.30
C GLU A 249 10.89 -7.54 0.60
N VAL A 250 10.04 -7.75 -0.39
CA VAL A 250 8.81 -8.55 -0.21
C VAL A 250 9.14 -9.99 0.20
N ARG A 251 10.03 -10.67 -0.53
CA ARG A 251 10.45 -12.05 -0.19
C ARG A 251 11.02 -12.14 1.22
N GLN A 252 11.96 -11.26 1.53
CA GLN A 252 12.61 -11.19 2.85
C GLN A 252 11.59 -10.93 3.97
N PHE A 253 10.59 -10.08 3.75
CA PHE A 253 9.50 -9.85 4.70
C PHE A 253 8.74 -11.15 5.00
N PHE A 254 8.36 -11.92 3.98
CA PHE A 254 7.71 -13.22 4.16
C PHE A 254 8.61 -14.22 4.87
N ASP A 255 9.89 -14.28 4.51
CA ASP A 255 10.86 -15.21 5.08
C ASP A 255 11.11 -14.93 6.58
N VAL A 256 11.22 -13.64 6.95
CA VAL A 256 11.32 -13.23 8.36
C VAL A 256 10.09 -13.67 9.16
N HIS A 257 8.88 -13.38 8.67
CA HIS A 257 7.66 -13.77 9.37
C HIS A 257 7.52 -15.29 9.53
N ARG A 258 7.93 -16.04 8.51
CA ARG A 258 7.96 -17.50 8.56
C ARG A 258 8.98 -18.00 9.63
N ALA A 259 10.18 -17.42 9.66
CA ALA A 259 11.22 -17.79 10.61
C ALA A 259 10.84 -17.44 12.07
N GLU A 260 10.14 -16.33 12.28
CA GLU A 260 9.72 -15.89 13.61
C GLU A 260 8.33 -16.45 14.03
N GLY A 261 7.72 -17.31 13.23
CA GLY A 261 6.40 -17.89 13.54
C GLY A 261 5.28 -16.85 13.64
N SER A 262 5.39 -15.75 12.90
CA SER A 262 4.38 -14.70 12.82
C SER A 262 3.71 -14.67 11.44
N TYR A 263 2.71 -13.79 11.23
CA TYR A 263 1.91 -13.78 10.01
C TYR A 263 2.16 -12.52 9.17
N PRO A 264 2.57 -12.65 7.89
CA PRO A 264 2.67 -11.54 6.95
C PRO A 264 1.26 -11.18 6.44
N GLY A 265 0.68 -10.09 6.95
CA GLY A 265 -0.74 -9.77 6.74
C GLY A 265 -1.04 -9.00 5.46
N GLY A 266 -0.07 -8.36 4.83
CA GLY A 266 -0.33 -7.58 3.63
C GLY A 266 0.87 -6.92 2.99
N ILE A 267 0.61 -6.30 1.83
CA ILE A 267 1.60 -5.52 1.07
C ILE A 267 1.00 -4.14 0.80
N HIS A 268 1.81 -3.10 1.00
CA HIS A 268 1.51 -1.71 0.72
C HIS A 268 2.37 -1.23 -0.44
N ILE A 269 1.79 -1.00 -1.61
CA ILE A 269 2.52 -0.67 -2.84
C ILE A 269 1.97 0.59 -3.53
N GLU A 270 2.85 1.27 -4.28
CA GLU A 270 2.49 2.35 -5.20
C GLU A 270 2.50 1.80 -6.62
N MET A 271 1.34 1.71 -7.25
CA MET A 271 1.18 1.12 -8.58
C MET A 271 0.17 1.89 -9.43
N THR A 272 0.22 1.66 -10.72
CA THR A 272 -0.76 2.15 -11.68
C THR A 272 -1.03 1.10 -12.77
N GLY A 273 -2.24 1.06 -13.30
CA GLY A 273 -2.59 0.23 -14.46
C GLY A 273 -2.03 0.76 -15.79
N GLN A 274 -1.37 1.92 -15.77
CA GLN A 274 -0.75 2.51 -16.96
C GLN A 274 0.63 1.91 -17.20
N ASN A 275 1.08 1.94 -18.46
CA ASN A 275 2.41 1.49 -18.86
C ASN A 275 3.45 2.61 -18.67
N VAL A 276 3.65 3.04 -17.40
CA VAL A 276 4.65 4.05 -17.03
C VAL A 276 6.06 3.46 -16.98
N THR A 277 7.07 4.33 -17.06
CA THR A 277 8.50 3.97 -16.95
C THR A 277 9.14 4.64 -15.74
N GLU A 278 8.53 4.49 -14.55
CA GLU A 278 8.93 5.18 -13.31
C GLU A 278 9.88 4.35 -12.43
N CYS A 279 9.79 3.01 -12.51
CA CYS A 279 10.67 2.07 -11.81
C CYS A 279 11.51 1.29 -12.80
N ILE A 280 12.82 1.16 -12.54
CA ILE A 280 13.75 0.40 -13.39
C ILE A 280 13.61 -1.11 -13.16
N GLY A 281 13.96 -1.92 -14.17
CA GLY A 281 13.88 -3.38 -14.12
C GLY A 281 12.53 -3.94 -14.55
N GLY A 282 12.26 -5.18 -14.14
CA GLY A 282 11.07 -5.96 -14.52
C GLY A 282 11.29 -6.83 -15.75
N SER A 283 10.34 -7.70 -16.07
CA SER A 283 10.39 -8.64 -17.20
C SER A 283 10.55 -7.95 -18.56
N ARG A 284 10.03 -6.73 -18.70
CA ARG A 284 10.37 -5.79 -19.78
C ARG A 284 11.27 -4.72 -19.21
N PRO A 285 12.60 -4.89 -19.26
CA PRO A 285 13.51 -4.09 -18.45
C PRO A 285 13.46 -2.62 -18.83
N ILE A 286 13.04 -1.79 -17.88
CA ILE A 286 13.14 -0.34 -17.96
C ILE A 286 14.54 0.04 -17.49
N THR A 287 15.28 0.75 -18.32
CA THR A 287 16.62 1.27 -18.00
C THR A 287 16.53 2.70 -17.43
N GLU A 288 17.60 3.20 -16.79
CA GLU A 288 17.66 4.60 -16.36
C GLU A 288 17.47 5.60 -17.53
N ALA A 289 17.94 5.27 -18.71
CA ALA A 289 17.76 6.09 -19.91
C ALA A 289 16.29 6.14 -20.38
N GLY A 290 15.54 5.06 -20.17
CA GLY A 290 14.12 4.96 -20.54
C GLY A 290 13.15 5.57 -19.52
N LEU A 291 13.62 6.05 -18.36
CA LEU A 291 12.74 6.66 -17.35
C LEU A 291 11.96 7.86 -17.91
N CYS A 292 12.57 8.67 -18.76
CA CYS A 292 11.92 9.88 -19.30
C CYS A 292 10.80 9.61 -20.29
N ASP A 293 10.65 8.38 -20.82
CA ASP A 293 9.69 8.07 -21.89
C ASP A 293 8.24 8.24 -21.43
N ARG A 294 7.92 7.76 -20.24
CA ARG A 294 6.57 7.81 -19.64
C ARG A 294 6.63 7.99 -18.12
N TYR A 295 7.37 8.99 -17.67
CA TYR A 295 7.46 9.35 -16.25
C TYR A 295 6.35 10.35 -15.92
N HIS A 296 5.23 9.88 -15.38
CA HIS A 296 4.00 10.65 -15.20
C HIS A 296 3.73 11.04 -13.75
N THR A 297 4.43 10.45 -12.78
CA THR A 297 4.21 10.78 -11.38
C THR A 297 4.68 12.20 -11.03
N HIS A 298 3.92 12.86 -10.17
CA HIS A 298 4.30 14.14 -9.57
C HIS A 298 4.99 13.99 -8.20
N CYS A 299 4.94 12.79 -7.62
CA CYS A 299 5.45 12.49 -6.28
C CYS A 299 6.46 11.35 -6.31
N ASP A 300 6.00 10.13 -6.09
CA ASP A 300 6.82 8.95 -5.96
C ASP A 300 6.65 8.01 -7.17
N PRO A 301 7.72 7.33 -7.63
CA PRO A 301 7.67 6.43 -8.77
C PRO A 301 6.80 5.21 -8.44
N ARG A 302 5.95 4.82 -9.39
CA ARG A 302 4.98 3.73 -9.28
C ARG A 302 5.41 2.53 -10.11
N LEU A 303 5.03 1.34 -9.68
CA LEU A 303 5.07 0.15 -10.52
C LEU A 303 4.04 0.28 -11.65
N ASN A 304 4.42 -0.12 -12.86
CA ASN A 304 3.48 -0.24 -13.98
C ASN A 304 2.66 -1.54 -13.87
N ALA A 305 1.73 -1.76 -14.81
CA ALA A 305 0.87 -2.92 -14.81
C ALA A 305 1.67 -4.25 -14.87
N ASP A 306 2.70 -4.33 -15.71
CA ASP A 306 3.53 -5.54 -15.89
C ASP A 306 4.28 -5.87 -14.59
N GLN A 307 4.95 -4.90 -13.98
CA GLN A 307 5.66 -5.06 -12.72
C GLN A 307 4.71 -5.42 -11.57
N SER A 308 3.52 -4.82 -11.54
CA SER A 308 2.52 -5.10 -10.50
C SER A 308 1.99 -6.54 -10.58
N LEU A 309 1.73 -7.04 -11.77
CA LEU A 309 1.30 -8.42 -11.98
C LEU A 309 2.43 -9.43 -11.71
N GLU A 310 3.66 -9.12 -12.11
CA GLU A 310 4.83 -9.94 -11.79
C GLU A 310 5.01 -10.09 -10.27
N MET A 311 4.86 -9.01 -9.52
CA MET A 311 4.87 -9.05 -8.05
C MET A 311 3.71 -9.89 -7.50
N ALA A 312 2.49 -9.74 -8.03
CA ALA A 312 1.33 -10.50 -7.57
C ALA A 312 1.53 -12.02 -7.78
N PHE A 313 2.09 -12.43 -8.91
CA PHE A 313 2.43 -13.83 -9.17
C PHE A 313 3.52 -14.35 -8.23
N MET A 314 4.55 -13.55 -7.96
CA MET A 314 5.60 -13.92 -7.00
C MET A 314 5.03 -14.11 -5.58
N ILE A 315 4.14 -13.22 -5.14
CA ILE A 315 3.46 -13.33 -3.84
C ILE A 315 2.60 -14.61 -3.80
N ALA A 316 1.85 -14.90 -4.87
CA ALA A 316 1.03 -16.11 -4.94
C ALA A 316 1.87 -17.39 -4.85
N GLU A 317 3.04 -17.44 -5.49
CA GLU A 317 3.98 -18.56 -5.34
C GLU A 317 4.53 -18.68 -3.92
N THR A 318 4.87 -17.56 -3.28
CA THR A 318 5.37 -17.54 -1.89
C THR A 318 4.31 -18.04 -0.91
N LEU A 319 3.05 -17.63 -1.08
CA LEU A 319 1.93 -18.06 -0.22
C LEU A 319 1.63 -19.55 -0.33
N LYS A 320 1.84 -20.19 -1.49
CA LYS A 320 1.70 -21.65 -1.65
C LYS A 320 2.72 -22.42 -0.82
N GLN A 321 3.93 -21.89 -0.65
CA GLN A 321 4.98 -22.51 0.16
C GLN A 321 4.70 -22.43 1.66
N VAL A 322 3.89 -21.46 2.08
CA VAL A 322 3.53 -21.23 3.50
C VAL A 322 2.34 -22.08 3.95
N ARG A 323 1.51 -22.53 3.01
CA ARG A 323 0.39 -23.46 3.28
C ARG A 323 0.74 -24.81 2.66
N PRO A 324 1.34 -25.76 3.42
CA PRO A 324 1.36 -27.17 2.98
C PRO A 324 -0.11 -27.63 2.88
N ASP A 325 -0.39 -28.40 1.82
CA ASP A 325 -1.70 -28.99 1.48
C ASP A 325 -2.40 -29.67 2.66
#